data_c4cc632fba9bdc18dcab955a2ef43f44
#
_entry.id   c4cc632fba9bdc18dcab955a2ef43f44
#
_cell.length_a   1.000
_cell.length_b   1.000
_cell.length_c   1.000
_cell.angle_alpha   90.00
_cell.angle_beta   90.00
_cell.angle_gamma   90.00
#
_symmetry.space_group_name_H-M   'P 1'
#
loop_
_entity.id
_entity.type
_entity.pdbx_description
1 polymer ?
#
loop_
_entity_poly.entity_id
_entity_poly.type
_entity_poly.pdbx_seq_one_letter_code
_entity_poly.pdbx_strand_id
1 'polypeptide(L)'
;MSQSDDAVLWVKKNKQLILERFADPKKFLKEEHPLTIFMAGSPGAGKTETARALIKRLPLPVVHIDADAIRAMIPGFDGSNASVFQAAATVGLEKLYDHVLAKGLSVIVDTTFTPFAKARSNVTRSINKGRAILIIYVYQDPVQAWKFTKARELVEGRVIPRTSFIKQFLEAPHCVNRMVRECGEAVQAYVVRKDVLTHKSQEYFELVQNIENVMQFGYTVHDLERLLS
;
A
#
# COMPACT_ATOMS: atom_id res chain seq x y z
N MET A 1 -10.52 27.74 -9.58
CA MET A 1 -9.79 26.63 -8.91
C MET A 1 -9.55 25.55 -9.95
N SER A 2 -8.48 24.78 -9.85
CA SER A 2 -8.28 23.63 -10.74
C SER A 2 -9.17 22.46 -10.30
N GLN A 3 -9.44 21.52 -11.22
CA GLN A 3 -10.18 20.29 -10.89
C GLN A 3 -9.52 19.52 -9.72
N SER A 4 -8.20 19.59 -9.63
CA SER A 4 -7.45 19.00 -8.50
C SER A 4 -7.76 19.71 -7.17
N ASP A 5 -7.86 21.05 -7.16
CA ASP A 5 -8.21 21.82 -5.95
C ASP A 5 -9.63 21.52 -5.50
N ASP A 6 -10.57 21.44 -6.45
CA ASP A 6 -11.97 21.10 -6.18
C ASP A 6 -12.09 19.69 -5.59
N ALA A 7 -11.35 18.72 -6.11
CA ALA A 7 -11.30 17.36 -5.58
C ALA A 7 -10.76 17.33 -4.14
N VAL A 8 -9.69 18.07 -3.83
CA VAL A 8 -9.15 18.20 -2.47
C VAL A 8 -10.16 18.84 -1.54
N LEU A 9 -10.84 19.89 -1.99
CA LEU A 9 -11.87 20.57 -1.20
C LEU A 9 -13.06 19.63 -0.93
N TRP A 10 -13.48 18.85 -1.92
CA TRP A 10 -14.54 17.85 -1.76
C TRP A 10 -14.18 16.84 -0.66
N VAL A 11 -12.97 16.25 -0.69
CA VAL A 11 -12.51 15.30 0.33
C VAL A 11 -12.51 15.92 1.73
N LYS A 12 -12.07 17.19 1.85
CA LYS A 12 -12.07 17.90 3.13
C LYS A 12 -13.50 18.09 3.67
N LYS A 13 -14.44 18.47 2.80
CA LYS A 13 -15.84 18.68 3.16
C LYS A 13 -16.58 17.38 3.47
N ASN A 14 -16.26 16.31 2.75
CA ASN A 14 -16.92 15.00 2.88
C ASN A 14 -16.11 13.99 3.71
N LYS A 15 -15.24 14.47 4.62
CA LYS A 15 -14.44 13.61 5.48
C LYS A 15 -15.29 12.56 6.18
N GLN A 16 -16.43 12.95 6.75
CA GLN A 16 -17.31 12.06 7.52
C GLN A 16 -17.82 10.90 6.64
N LEU A 17 -18.23 11.18 5.40
CA LEU A 17 -18.67 10.17 4.44
C LEU A 17 -17.56 9.14 4.15
N ILE A 18 -16.30 9.59 4.01
CA ILE A 18 -15.15 8.70 3.82
C ILE A 18 -14.94 7.83 5.06
N LEU A 19 -14.99 8.41 6.25
CA LEU A 19 -14.81 7.67 7.50
C LEU A 19 -15.91 6.63 7.70
N GLU A 20 -17.17 6.95 7.46
CA GLU A 20 -18.29 6.01 7.54
C GLU A 20 -18.17 4.88 6.52
N ARG A 21 -17.70 5.17 5.31
CA ARG A 21 -17.52 4.16 4.27
C ARG A 21 -16.44 3.13 4.59
N PHE A 22 -15.30 3.57 5.16
CA PHE A 22 -14.12 2.72 5.35
C PHE A 22 -13.89 2.28 6.80
N ALA A 23 -14.40 3.02 7.77
CA ALA A 23 -14.20 2.78 9.20
C ALA A 23 -15.52 2.91 9.97
N ASP A 24 -16.59 2.29 9.49
CA ASP A 24 -17.91 2.28 10.12
C ASP A 24 -17.80 1.82 11.58
N PRO A 25 -18.21 2.66 12.55
CA PRO A 25 -18.10 2.34 13.98
C PRO A 25 -18.97 1.16 14.42
N LYS A 26 -19.95 0.75 13.62
CA LYS A 26 -20.73 -0.47 13.85
C LYS A 26 -19.97 -1.74 13.50
N LYS A 27 -18.99 -1.65 12.60
CA LYS A 27 -18.20 -2.77 12.11
C LYS A 27 -16.81 -2.83 12.75
N PHE A 28 -16.16 -1.67 12.93
CA PHE A 28 -14.80 -1.58 13.41
C PHE A 28 -14.79 -1.01 14.82
N LEU A 29 -14.43 -1.85 15.79
CA LEU A 29 -14.43 -1.48 17.20
C LEU A 29 -12.99 -1.19 17.66
N LYS A 30 -12.88 -0.37 18.72
CA LYS A 30 -11.61 -0.12 19.39
C LYS A 30 -11.03 -1.42 19.93
N GLU A 31 -9.73 -1.63 19.66
CA GLU A 31 -8.98 -2.77 20.15
C GLU A 31 -7.98 -2.34 21.24
N GLU A 32 -7.69 -3.24 22.18
CA GLU A 32 -6.69 -3.03 23.22
C GLU A 32 -5.28 -3.04 22.62
N HIS A 33 -5.04 -3.96 21.69
CA HIS A 33 -3.75 -4.13 20.98
C HIS A 33 -3.95 -3.99 19.47
N PRO A 34 -4.19 -2.76 18.97
CA PRO A 34 -4.47 -2.57 17.56
C PRO A 34 -3.24 -2.82 16.69
N LEU A 35 -3.44 -3.48 15.56
CA LEU A 35 -2.42 -3.83 14.60
C LEU A 35 -2.37 -2.80 13.45
N THR A 36 -1.17 -2.48 12.98
CA THR A 36 -0.97 -1.78 11.71
C THR A 36 -0.17 -2.65 10.75
N ILE A 37 -0.74 -2.98 9.60
CA ILE A 37 -0.06 -3.69 8.53
C ILE A 37 0.18 -2.72 7.38
N PHE A 38 1.44 -2.57 6.97
CA PHE A 38 1.80 -1.85 5.76
C PHE A 38 2.10 -2.84 4.65
N MET A 39 1.39 -2.71 3.53
CA MET A 39 1.79 -3.41 2.31
C MET A 39 2.98 -2.67 1.70
N ALA A 40 3.93 -3.42 1.14
CA ALA A 40 5.11 -2.90 0.45
C ALA A 40 5.34 -3.69 -0.86
N GLY A 41 5.96 -3.06 -1.85
CA GLY A 41 6.28 -3.71 -3.14
C GLY A 41 5.88 -2.86 -4.35
N SER A 42 6.34 -3.26 -5.54
CA SER A 42 6.11 -2.53 -6.78
C SER A 42 4.63 -2.45 -7.17
N PRO A 43 4.23 -1.52 -8.04
CA PRO A 43 2.94 -1.63 -8.74
C PRO A 43 2.83 -3.00 -9.43
N GLY A 44 1.62 -3.55 -9.50
CA GLY A 44 1.37 -4.86 -10.12
C GLY A 44 1.90 -6.08 -9.34
N ALA A 45 2.51 -5.91 -8.16
CA ALA A 45 3.02 -7.03 -7.36
C ALA A 45 1.93 -7.89 -6.69
N GLY A 46 0.68 -7.47 -6.70
CA GLY A 46 -0.42 -8.21 -6.05
C GLY A 46 -0.64 -7.84 -4.58
N LYS A 47 -0.26 -6.62 -4.18
CA LYS A 47 -0.45 -6.12 -2.79
C LYS A 47 -1.91 -6.11 -2.36
N THR A 48 -2.79 -5.56 -3.18
CA THR A 48 -4.22 -5.43 -2.87
C THR A 48 -4.89 -6.80 -2.75
N GLU A 49 -4.54 -7.76 -3.60
CA GLU A 49 -5.01 -9.14 -3.54
C GLU A 49 -4.54 -9.82 -2.25
N THR A 50 -3.26 -9.63 -1.89
CA THR A 50 -2.70 -10.15 -0.64
C THR A 50 -3.37 -9.51 0.58
N ALA A 51 -3.57 -8.19 0.58
CA ALA A 51 -4.29 -7.49 1.64
C ALA A 51 -5.72 -8.04 1.82
N ARG A 52 -6.46 -8.23 0.72
CA ARG A 52 -7.81 -8.80 0.75
C ARG A 52 -7.84 -10.25 1.25
N ALA A 53 -6.85 -11.05 0.87
CA ALA A 53 -6.72 -12.43 1.37
C ALA A 53 -6.43 -12.47 2.87
N LEU A 54 -5.56 -11.56 3.35
CA LEU A 54 -5.26 -11.39 4.78
C LEU A 54 -6.50 -11.00 5.57
N ILE A 55 -7.25 -9.98 5.12
CA ILE A 55 -8.48 -9.51 5.79
C ILE A 55 -9.46 -10.66 6.01
N LYS A 56 -9.59 -11.57 5.04
CA LYS A 56 -10.48 -12.74 5.16
C LYS A 56 -10.02 -13.75 6.20
N ARG A 57 -8.74 -13.78 6.56
CA ARG A 57 -8.13 -14.73 7.51
C ARG A 57 -7.98 -14.17 8.92
N LEU A 58 -8.03 -12.85 9.05
CA LEU A 58 -7.91 -12.20 10.35
C LEU A 58 -9.20 -12.42 11.18
N PRO A 59 -9.07 -12.66 12.49
CA PRO A 59 -10.20 -12.97 13.35
C PRO A 59 -11.11 -11.77 13.63
N LEU A 60 -10.58 -10.55 13.46
CA LEU A 60 -11.28 -9.30 13.71
C LEU A 60 -11.35 -8.46 12.44
N PRO A 61 -12.40 -7.62 12.30
CA PRO A 61 -12.49 -6.69 11.19
C PRO A 61 -11.32 -5.69 11.21
N VAL A 62 -10.65 -5.53 10.09
CA VAL A 62 -9.52 -4.62 9.90
C VAL A 62 -9.86 -3.57 8.86
N VAL A 63 -9.61 -2.30 9.15
CA VAL A 63 -9.83 -1.21 8.19
C VAL A 63 -8.83 -1.36 7.05
N HIS A 64 -9.30 -1.36 5.81
CA HIS A 64 -8.45 -1.38 4.62
C HIS A 64 -8.36 0.04 4.03
N ILE A 65 -7.18 0.62 4.07
CA ILE A 65 -6.89 1.94 3.49
C ILE A 65 -6.25 1.73 2.12
N ASP A 66 -7.03 2.01 1.07
CA ASP A 66 -6.62 1.93 -0.33
C ASP A 66 -6.91 3.29 -1.00
N ALA A 67 -5.86 3.92 -1.54
CA ALA A 67 -5.97 5.21 -2.21
C ALA A 67 -6.85 5.15 -3.46
N ASP A 68 -6.89 4.01 -4.16
CA ASP A 68 -7.71 3.83 -5.37
C ASP A 68 -9.20 3.76 -4.99
N ALA A 69 -9.53 3.07 -3.90
CA ALA A 69 -10.89 3.03 -3.38
C ALA A 69 -11.39 4.41 -2.89
N ILE A 70 -10.51 5.20 -2.27
CA ILE A 70 -10.85 6.58 -1.86
C ILE A 70 -11.05 7.46 -3.09
N ARG A 71 -10.17 7.35 -4.10
CA ARG A 71 -10.26 8.12 -5.35
C ARG A 71 -11.57 7.86 -6.07
N ALA A 72 -12.03 6.62 -6.12
CA ALA A 72 -13.29 6.24 -6.76
C ALA A 72 -14.54 6.87 -6.13
N MET A 73 -14.44 7.41 -4.90
CA MET A 73 -15.55 8.14 -4.27
C MET A 73 -15.65 9.60 -4.71
N ILE A 74 -14.59 10.16 -5.30
CA ILE A 74 -14.51 11.60 -5.58
C ILE A 74 -15.28 11.90 -6.88
N PRO A 75 -16.25 12.80 -6.88
CA PRO A 75 -17.01 13.16 -8.08
C PRO A 75 -16.10 13.64 -9.21
N GLY A 76 -16.41 13.19 -10.42
CA GLY A 76 -15.64 13.51 -11.62
C GLY A 76 -14.43 12.62 -11.87
N PHE A 77 -14.14 11.65 -10.98
CA PHE A 77 -13.18 10.60 -11.26
C PHE A 77 -13.78 9.57 -12.23
N ASP A 78 -13.07 9.30 -13.33
CA ASP A 78 -13.49 8.37 -14.40
C ASP A 78 -12.47 7.27 -14.72
N GLY A 79 -11.38 7.22 -13.93
CA GLY A 79 -10.24 6.30 -14.14
C GLY A 79 -9.13 6.93 -14.98
N SER A 80 -9.44 7.52 -16.14
CA SER A 80 -8.45 8.10 -17.06
C SER A 80 -7.74 9.33 -16.49
N ASN A 81 -8.40 10.04 -15.59
CA ASN A 81 -7.93 11.28 -14.95
C ASN A 81 -7.31 11.08 -13.56
N ALA A 82 -6.81 9.87 -13.25
CA ALA A 82 -6.32 9.49 -11.92
C ALA A 82 -5.24 10.44 -11.36
N SER A 83 -4.40 11.02 -12.21
CA SER A 83 -3.36 11.97 -11.81
C SER A 83 -3.93 13.27 -11.20
N VAL A 84 -5.05 13.75 -11.72
CA VAL A 84 -5.75 14.95 -11.24
C VAL A 84 -6.25 14.75 -9.80
N PHE A 85 -6.70 13.53 -9.49
CA PHE A 85 -7.28 13.17 -8.19
C PHE A 85 -6.27 12.62 -7.18
N GLN A 86 -4.99 12.52 -7.54
CA GLN A 86 -3.96 11.94 -6.67
C GLN A 86 -3.78 12.70 -5.35
N ALA A 87 -3.76 14.04 -5.41
CA ALA A 87 -3.65 14.87 -4.21
C ALA A 87 -4.85 14.69 -3.27
N ALA A 88 -6.06 14.66 -3.83
CA ALA A 88 -7.29 14.45 -3.08
C ALA A 88 -7.34 13.06 -2.42
N ALA A 89 -6.98 12.00 -3.16
CA ALA A 89 -6.90 10.64 -2.61
C ALA A 89 -5.88 10.56 -1.46
N THR A 90 -4.73 11.24 -1.59
CA THR A 90 -3.72 11.32 -0.54
C THR A 90 -4.27 12.00 0.72
N VAL A 91 -4.99 13.11 0.58
CA VAL A 91 -5.65 13.80 1.71
C VAL A 91 -6.68 12.89 2.37
N GLY A 92 -7.49 12.17 1.60
CA GLY A 92 -8.47 11.22 2.12
C GLY A 92 -7.82 10.08 2.92
N LEU A 93 -6.75 9.50 2.36
CA LEU A 93 -5.95 8.46 3.01
C LEU A 93 -5.40 8.96 4.37
N GLU A 94 -4.81 10.16 4.40
CA GLU A 94 -4.29 10.73 5.65
C GLU A 94 -5.40 10.94 6.70
N LYS A 95 -6.55 11.47 6.28
CA LYS A 95 -7.69 11.68 7.19
C LYS A 95 -8.23 10.36 7.75
N LEU A 96 -8.29 9.33 6.91
CA LEU A 96 -8.73 7.99 7.34
C LEU A 96 -7.68 7.36 8.27
N TYR A 97 -6.40 7.47 7.94
CA TYR A 97 -5.33 6.94 8.78
C TYR A 97 -5.27 7.63 10.15
N ASP A 98 -5.37 8.97 10.21
CA ASP A 98 -5.47 9.72 11.46
C ASP A 98 -6.64 9.24 12.33
N HIS A 99 -7.80 9.02 11.69
CA HIS A 99 -9.00 8.53 12.39
C HIS A 99 -8.79 7.13 12.98
N VAL A 100 -8.23 6.21 12.19
CA VAL A 100 -7.95 4.84 12.61
C VAL A 100 -6.97 4.81 13.80
N LEU A 101 -5.91 5.61 13.74
CA LEU A 101 -4.97 5.74 14.85
C LEU A 101 -5.62 6.31 16.11
N ALA A 102 -6.45 7.35 15.95
CA ALA A 102 -7.14 7.99 17.08
C ALA A 102 -8.19 7.09 17.73
N LYS A 103 -8.84 6.22 16.94
CA LYS A 103 -9.89 5.31 17.41
C LYS A 103 -9.37 3.95 17.90
N GLY A 104 -8.06 3.67 17.74
CA GLY A 104 -7.49 2.39 18.15
C GLY A 104 -8.01 1.20 17.31
N LEU A 105 -8.21 1.39 16.00
CA LEU A 105 -8.69 0.36 15.09
C LEU A 105 -7.51 -0.34 14.42
N SER A 106 -7.57 -1.65 14.20
CA SER A 106 -6.59 -2.36 13.36
C SER A 106 -6.74 -1.96 11.90
N VAL A 107 -5.60 -1.88 11.18
CA VAL A 107 -5.56 -1.34 9.82
C VAL A 107 -4.56 -2.04 8.92
N ILE A 108 -4.94 -2.23 7.65
CA ILE A 108 -4.04 -2.51 6.53
C ILE A 108 -3.95 -1.27 5.66
N VAL A 109 -2.74 -0.77 5.44
CA VAL A 109 -2.46 0.38 4.55
C VAL A 109 -1.86 -0.16 3.26
N ASP A 110 -2.63 -0.09 2.16
CA ASP A 110 -2.17 -0.51 0.84
C ASP A 110 -1.29 0.58 0.22
N THR A 111 0.00 0.32 0.15
CA THR A 111 1.03 1.27 -0.29
C THR A 111 2.19 0.54 -0.97
N THR A 112 2.99 1.24 -1.75
CA THR A 112 4.27 0.75 -2.26
C THR A 112 5.38 0.78 -1.20
N PHE A 113 5.12 1.45 -0.07
CA PHE A 113 6.08 1.72 1.00
C PHE A 113 7.23 2.65 0.56
N THR A 114 7.02 3.39 -0.52
CA THR A 114 7.93 4.42 -1.07
C THR A 114 7.21 5.76 -1.19
N PRO A 115 7.92 6.89 -1.07
CA PRO A 115 9.31 7.06 -0.65
C PRO A 115 9.50 6.81 0.86
N PHE A 116 10.73 6.50 1.26
CA PHE A 116 11.06 6.14 2.65
C PHE A 116 10.59 7.15 3.69
N ALA A 117 10.76 8.45 3.42
CA ALA A 117 10.35 9.52 4.35
C ALA A 117 8.86 9.43 4.73
N LYS A 118 8.00 9.12 3.74
CA LYS A 118 6.55 8.96 3.97
C LYS A 118 6.24 7.70 4.76
N ALA A 119 6.85 6.57 4.38
CA ALA A 119 6.71 5.31 5.09
C ALA A 119 7.16 5.46 6.56
N ARG A 120 8.32 6.08 6.79
CA ARG A 120 8.86 6.35 8.12
C ARG A 120 7.91 7.20 8.97
N SER A 121 7.36 8.28 8.42
CA SER A 121 6.38 9.11 9.12
C SER A 121 5.17 8.30 9.58
N ASN A 122 4.61 7.45 8.70
CA ASN A 122 3.44 6.63 9.04
C ASN A 122 3.77 5.56 10.09
N VAL A 123 4.92 4.89 9.96
CA VAL A 123 5.39 3.90 10.95
C VAL A 123 5.60 4.55 12.31
N THR A 124 6.30 5.70 12.36
CA THR A 124 6.53 6.43 13.61
C THR A 124 5.22 6.83 14.29
N ARG A 125 4.21 7.27 13.52
CA ARG A 125 2.87 7.59 14.07
C ARG A 125 2.20 6.37 14.69
N SER A 126 2.37 5.18 14.11
CA SER A 126 1.86 3.93 14.68
C SER A 126 2.62 3.53 15.95
N ILE A 127 3.95 3.60 15.94
CA ILE A 127 4.80 3.32 17.12
C ILE A 127 4.38 4.22 18.29
N ASN A 128 4.20 5.53 18.05
CA ASN A 128 3.80 6.50 19.06
C ASN A 128 2.39 6.25 19.65
N LYS A 129 1.61 5.36 19.03
CA LYS A 129 0.31 4.89 19.51
C LYS A 129 0.37 3.49 20.14
N GLY A 130 1.57 2.96 20.38
CA GLY A 130 1.76 1.65 21.02
C GLY A 130 1.24 0.47 20.18
N ARG A 131 1.23 0.58 18.85
CA ARG A 131 0.65 -0.43 17.94
C ARG A 131 1.69 -1.47 17.56
N ALA A 132 1.27 -2.71 17.43
CA ALA A 132 2.07 -3.71 16.72
C ALA A 132 2.13 -3.37 15.22
N ILE A 133 3.31 -3.50 14.61
CA ILE A 133 3.53 -3.11 13.21
C ILE A 133 4.10 -4.26 12.42
N LEU A 134 3.39 -4.61 11.35
CA LEU A 134 3.85 -5.57 10.37
C LEU A 134 4.06 -4.85 9.02
N ILE A 135 5.13 -5.20 8.32
CA ILE A 135 5.35 -4.82 6.93
C ILE A 135 5.27 -6.10 6.11
N ILE A 136 4.38 -6.13 5.12
CA ILE A 136 4.27 -7.25 4.20
C ILE A 136 4.78 -6.82 2.84
N TYR A 137 6.01 -7.25 2.55
CA TYR A 137 6.62 -7.01 1.24
C TYR A 137 6.16 -8.07 0.26
N VAL A 138 5.41 -7.65 -0.76
CA VAL A 138 4.93 -8.52 -1.83
C VAL A 138 5.87 -8.41 -3.02
N TYR A 139 6.51 -9.51 -3.34
CA TYR A 139 7.38 -9.63 -4.52
C TYR A 139 6.65 -10.33 -5.66
N GLN A 140 6.83 -9.77 -6.83
CA GLN A 140 6.48 -10.37 -8.11
C GLN A 140 7.64 -10.15 -9.08
N ASP A 141 7.85 -11.09 -9.99
CA ASP A 141 8.78 -10.90 -11.11
C ASP A 141 8.50 -9.55 -11.80
N PRO A 142 9.53 -8.74 -12.12
CA PRO A 142 9.32 -7.39 -12.62
C PRO A 142 8.60 -7.34 -13.96
N VAL A 143 8.81 -8.33 -14.84
CA VAL A 143 8.13 -8.41 -16.14
C VAL A 143 6.64 -8.71 -15.94
N GLN A 144 6.32 -9.63 -15.02
CA GLN A 144 4.93 -9.96 -14.71
C GLN A 144 4.23 -8.79 -13.98
N ALA A 145 4.91 -8.18 -13.01
CA ALA A 145 4.37 -7.01 -12.31
C ALA A 145 4.10 -5.84 -13.27
N TRP A 146 4.99 -5.63 -14.25
CA TRP A 146 4.79 -4.62 -15.29
C TRP A 146 3.61 -4.96 -16.19
N LYS A 147 3.47 -6.22 -16.64
CA LYS A 147 2.30 -6.68 -17.42
C LYS A 147 0.99 -6.44 -16.67
N PHE A 148 0.93 -6.77 -15.37
CA PHE A 148 -0.25 -6.50 -14.55
C PHE A 148 -0.51 -4.99 -14.38
N THR A 149 0.55 -4.19 -14.23
CA THR A 149 0.43 -2.73 -14.17
C THR A 149 -0.19 -2.18 -15.45
N LYS A 150 0.25 -2.65 -16.62
CA LYS A 150 -0.29 -2.25 -17.92
C LYS A 150 -1.72 -2.75 -18.13
N ALA A 151 -2.03 -3.98 -17.73
CA ALA A 151 -3.40 -4.50 -17.79
C ALA A 151 -4.38 -3.68 -16.94
N ARG A 152 -3.97 -3.28 -15.73
CA ARG A 152 -4.78 -2.38 -14.89
C ARG A 152 -4.96 -0.99 -15.50
N GLU A 153 -3.95 -0.48 -16.21
CA GLU A 153 -4.05 0.79 -16.93
C GLU A 153 -5.20 0.79 -17.95
N LEU A 154 -5.36 -0.33 -18.68
CA LEU A 154 -6.44 -0.48 -19.66
C LEU A 154 -7.84 -0.52 -19.01
N VAL A 155 -7.96 -1.05 -17.80
CA VAL A 155 -9.24 -1.19 -17.09
C VAL A 155 -9.57 0.02 -16.23
N GLU A 156 -8.57 0.56 -15.54
CA GLU A 156 -8.74 1.59 -14.51
C GLU A 156 -8.32 2.99 -15.02
N GLY A 157 -7.73 3.09 -16.23
CA GLY A 157 -7.24 4.33 -16.81
C GLY A 157 -6.01 4.94 -16.10
N ARG A 158 -5.52 4.32 -15.04
CA ARG A 158 -4.41 4.84 -14.24
C ARG A 158 -3.06 4.49 -14.87
N VAL A 159 -2.46 5.45 -15.54
CA VAL A 159 -1.11 5.31 -16.12
C VAL A 159 -0.04 5.40 -15.04
N ILE A 160 0.85 4.40 -14.99
CA ILE A 160 2.08 4.43 -14.20
C ILE A 160 3.26 4.50 -15.17
N PRO A 161 4.03 5.61 -15.18
CA PRO A 161 5.22 5.72 -16.01
C PRO A 161 6.23 4.60 -15.70
N ARG A 162 6.86 4.04 -16.75
CA ARG A 162 7.87 2.99 -16.60
C ARG A 162 9.00 3.38 -15.65
N THR A 163 9.47 4.61 -15.72
CA THR A 163 10.49 5.14 -14.81
C THR A 163 10.04 5.12 -13.35
N SER A 164 8.78 5.45 -13.08
CA SER A 164 8.19 5.39 -11.73
C SER A 164 8.05 3.95 -11.25
N PHE A 165 7.67 3.02 -12.12
CA PHE A 165 7.61 1.60 -11.81
C PHE A 165 9.00 1.06 -11.42
N ILE A 166 10.01 1.29 -12.26
CA ILE A 166 11.40 0.85 -12.01
C ILE A 166 11.92 1.40 -10.69
N LYS A 167 11.73 2.70 -10.46
CA LYS A 167 12.11 3.34 -9.21
C LYS A 167 11.47 2.67 -8.01
N GLN A 168 10.14 2.47 -8.01
CA GLN A 168 9.43 1.86 -6.90
C GLN A 168 9.79 0.39 -6.70
N PHE A 169 10.04 -0.35 -7.80
CA PHE A 169 10.49 -1.74 -7.74
C PHE A 169 11.83 -1.88 -7.00
N LEU A 170 12.79 -1.01 -7.32
CA LEU A 170 14.12 -1.03 -6.71
C LEU A 170 14.13 -0.44 -5.29
N GLU A 171 13.37 0.64 -5.05
CA GLU A 171 13.37 1.32 -3.76
C GLU A 171 12.60 0.58 -2.66
N ALA A 172 11.51 -0.13 -2.99
CA ALA A 172 10.65 -0.72 -1.97
C ALA A 172 11.38 -1.69 -1.02
N PRO A 173 12.20 -2.65 -1.48
CA PRO A 173 12.94 -3.54 -0.60
C PRO A 173 13.95 -2.78 0.29
N HIS A 174 14.64 -1.78 -0.26
CA HIS A 174 15.57 -0.95 0.50
C HIS A 174 14.84 -0.13 1.58
N CYS A 175 13.63 0.39 1.29
CA CYS A 175 12.81 1.08 2.28
C CYS A 175 12.39 0.16 3.42
N VAL A 176 12.01 -1.08 3.13
CA VAL A 176 11.65 -2.07 4.16
C VAL A 176 12.86 -2.45 5.01
N ASN A 177 13.98 -2.81 4.39
CA ASN A 177 15.21 -3.17 5.11
C ASN A 177 15.68 -2.03 6.02
N ARG A 178 15.63 -0.81 5.52
CA ARG A 178 15.99 0.37 6.32
C ARG A 178 15.04 0.57 7.48
N MET A 179 13.73 0.35 7.29
CA MET A 179 12.73 0.49 8.35
C MET A 179 12.95 -0.53 9.47
N VAL A 180 13.18 -1.80 9.13
CA VAL A 180 13.48 -2.85 10.10
C VAL A 180 14.75 -2.49 10.92
N ARG A 181 15.81 -2.01 10.27
CA ARG A 181 17.02 -1.59 10.97
C ARG A 181 16.82 -0.40 11.89
N GLU A 182 16.05 0.62 11.45
CA GLU A 182 15.82 1.84 12.26
C GLU A 182 14.86 1.60 13.44
N CYS A 183 13.89 0.69 13.30
CA CYS A 183 12.83 0.47 14.29
C CYS A 183 13.05 -0.79 15.16
N GLY A 184 13.96 -1.69 14.77
CA GLY A 184 14.26 -2.92 15.51
C GLY A 184 13.00 -3.76 15.78
N GLU A 185 12.85 -4.21 17.03
CA GLU A 185 11.74 -5.08 17.45
C GLU A 185 10.35 -4.45 17.34
N ALA A 186 10.25 -3.12 17.20
CA ALA A 186 8.98 -2.44 17.03
C ALA A 186 8.30 -2.73 15.68
N VAL A 187 9.04 -3.31 14.71
CA VAL A 187 8.55 -3.58 13.36
C VAL A 187 8.98 -4.98 12.92
N GLN A 188 8.02 -5.79 12.50
CA GLN A 188 8.28 -7.09 11.86
C GLN A 188 8.02 -7.00 10.36
N ALA A 189 8.91 -7.58 9.55
CA ALA A 189 8.73 -7.64 8.10
C ALA A 189 8.55 -9.09 7.63
N TYR A 190 7.62 -9.27 6.72
CA TYR A 190 7.34 -10.55 6.06
C TYR A 190 7.45 -10.38 4.55
N VAL A 191 7.98 -11.42 3.89
CA VAL A 191 8.01 -11.51 2.43
C VAL A 191 6.92 -12.45 1.95
N VAL A 192 6.20 -12.01 0.93
CA VAL A 192 5.25 -12.84 0.18
C VAL A 192 5.72 -12.92 -1.26
N ARG A 193 6.08 -14.12 -1.72
CA ARG A 193 6.42 -14.37 -3.12
C ARG A 193 5.17 -14.75 -3.90
N LYS A 194 4.93 -14.06 -5.01
CA LYS A 194 3.90 -14.46 -5.98
C LYS A 194 4.54 -15.28 -7.08
N ASP A 195 4.14 -16.55 -7.19
CA ASP A 195 4.52 -17.40 -8.31
C ASP A 195 3.34 -17.55 -9.26
N VAL A 196 3.44 -16.98 -10.45
CA VAL A 196 2.38 -17.02 -11.47
C VAL A 196 2.46 -18.28 -12.33
N LEU A 197 3.62 -18.96 -12.37
CA LEU A 197 3.83 -20.10 -13.25
C LEU A 197 3.15 -21.38 -12.77
N THR A 198 2.95 -21.51 -11.46
CA THR A 198 2.41 -22.75 -10.90
C THR A 198 0.90 -22.72 -10.67
N HIS A 199 0.20 -21.61 -10.95
CA HIS A 199 -1.21 -21.36 -10.59
C HIS A 199 -1.56 -21.70 -9.12
N LYS A 200 -0.59 -22.12 -8.34
CA LYS A 200 -0.66 -22.27 -6.90
C LYS A 200 -0.08 -21.00 -6.32
N SER A 201 -0.92 -20.14 -5.79
CA SER A 201 -0.49 -19.04 -4.92
C SER A 201 0.13 -19.66 -3.65
N GLN A 202 1.35 -20.18 -3.77
CA GLN A 202 2.15 -20.49 -2.60
C GLN A 202 2.60 -19.15 -2.05
N GLU A 203 1.72 -18.53 -1.28
CA GLU A 203 2.05 -17.37 -0.46
C GLU A 203 2.92 -17.88 0.69
N TYR A 204 4.23 -17.88 0.51
CA TYR A 204 5.17 -18.08 1.60
C TYR A 204 5.25 -16.78 2.39
N PHE A 205 4.73 -16.79 3.62
CA PHE A 205 5.00 -15.73 4.58
C PHE A 205 6.25 -16.11 5.34
N GLU A 206 7.35 -15.42 5.07
CA GLU A 206 8.60 -15.62 5.75
C GLU A 206 8.97 -14.35 6.54
N LEU A 207 9.18 -14.49 7.85
CA LEU A 207 9.70 -13.42 8.70
C LEU A 207 11.15 -13.13 8.33
N VAL A 208 11.46 -11.89 8.01
CA VAL A 208 12.77 -11.51 7.52
C VAL A 208 13.34 -10.32 8.30
N GLN A 209 14.64 -10.40 8.58
CA GLN A 209 15.42 -9.26 9.09
C GLN A 209 15.99 -8.41 7.93
N ASN A 210 16.17 -9.03 6.78
CA ASN A 210 16.60 -8.37 5.55
C ASN A 210 15.98 -9.10 4.36
N ILE A 211 15.26 -8.37 3.52
CA ILE A 211 14.60 -8.92 2.32
C ILE A 211 15.63 -9.50 1.34
N GLU A 212 16.82 -8.89 1.24
CA GLU A 212 17.88 -9.34 0.32
C GLU A 212 18.42 -10.74 0.65
N ASN A 213 18.28 -11.19 1.89
CA ASN A 213 18.69 -12.56 2.29
C ASN A 213 17.78 -13.64 1.70
N VAL A 214 16.54 -13.28 1.41
CA VAL A 214 15.50 -14.21 0.92
C VAL A 214 15.25 -14.04 -0.56
N MET A 215 15.65 -12.88 -1.13
CA MET A 215 15.40 -12.50 -2.50
C MET A 215 16.63 -11.85 -3.11
N GLN A 216 17.20 -12.51 -4.12
CA GLN A 216 18.26 -11.92 -4.92
C GLN A 216 17.65 -10.95 -5.95
N PHE A 217 17.77 -9.65 -5.67
CA PHE A 217 17.38 -8.59 -6.61
C PHE A 217 18.57 -8.25 -7.50
N GLY A 218 18.82 -9.11 -8.51
CA GLY A 218 19.93 -8.91 -9.45
C GLY A 218 19.68 -7.88 -10.56
N TYR A 219 18.63 -7.04 -10.44
CA TYR A 219 18.29 -6.09 -11.48
C TYR A 219 18.87 -4.71 -11.21
N THR A 220 19.57 -4.17 -12.20
CA THR A 220 19.91 -2.74 -12.27
C THR A 220 18.80 -1.96 -12.97
N VAL A 221 18.85 -0.62 -12.89
CA VAL A 221 17.94 0.25 -13.67
C VAL A 221 18.01 -0.09 -15.15
N HIS A 222 19.23 -0.27 -15.69
CA HIS A 222 19.45 -0.59 -17.11
C HIS A 222 18.84 -1.95 -17.50
N ASP A 223 18.96 -2.97 -16.64
CA ASP A 223 18.33 -4.28 -16.89
C ASP A 223 16.82 -4.16 -16.99
N LEU A 224 16.21 -3.41 -16.06
CA LEU A 224 14.77 -3.22 -16.05
C LEU A 224 14.29 -2.38 -17.24
N GLU A 225 15.03 -1.33 -17.64
CA GLU A 225 14.70 -0.54 -18.82
C GLU A 225 14.67 -1.40 -20.09
N ARG A 226 15.60 -2.35 -20.21
CA ARG A 226 15.67 -3.29 -21.33
C ARG A 226 14.56 -4.35 -21.27
N LEU A 227 14.27 -4.90 -20.08
CA LEU A 227 13.29 -5.97 -19.92
C LEU A 227 11.85 -5.51 -20.04
N LEU A 228 11.58 -4.24 -19.73
CA LEU A 228 10.25 -3.65 -19.70
C LEU A 228 9.97 -2.76 -20.93
N SER A 229 10.80 -2.86 -21.94
CA SER A 229 10.64 -2.13 -23.23
C SER A 229 9.40 -2.61 -24.00
#